data_5585d31b3127cbd6bd9902ca408fd194
#
_entry.id   5585d31b3127cbd6bd9902ca408fd194
#
_cell.length_a   1.000
_cell.length_b   1.000
_cell.length_c   1.000
_cell.angle_alpha   90.00
_cell.angle_beta   90.00
_cell.angle_gamma   90.00
#
_symmetry.space_group_name_H-M   'P 1'
#
loop_
_entity.id
_entity.type
_entity.pdbx_description
1 polymer ?
#
loop_
_entity_poly.entity_id
_entity_poly.type
_entity_poly.pdbx_seq_one_letter_code
_entity_poly.pdbx_strand_id
1 'polypeptide(L)'
;MGDRSLSDASSLIRDVGSCCSSILFESDTVVVGSKDGAIKSWSIETGKQMLGLELDGPISDLAVSGEVLYASCSSNLVAVEISTGEVLWSSQLEGSSDSVTIWDGFIWALSSVYEIDISDYTESTLWKFNSRGALIERWSFAEKGWHMGVNNGIEIGIGRPSCGFIKVGSDGILNYHSLAVASPVTIGCDGTETIIFGLSDGSICNSDGDLCAKGSGLVTSIISIDDGWASGDRNGRVLWGEEEIELGREILSMGVAPNGVDLWVQTWEGKSTFLSISPGGDYSQVFEHPDRVVVSDFKEGGLVFGDQLGRVFLVEERYANRFGREDMESGHREGERSLLMERLRRLRE
;
A
#
# COMPACT_ATOMS: atom_id res chain seq x y z
N MET A 1 -3.71 23.94 17.22
CA MET A 1 -4.16 23.46 15.89
C MET A 1 -5.33 22.55 16.15
N GLY A 2 -6.50 22.76 15.55
CA GLY A 2 -7.61 21.81 15.70
C GLY A 2 -7.27 20.51 14.98
N ASP A 3 -7.65 19.38 15.58
CA ASP A 3 -7.45 18.05 14.99
C ASP A 3 -8.22 17.99 13.64
N ARG A 4 -7.49 18.03 12.54
CA ARG A 4 -8.07 17.90 11.19
C ARG A 4 -8.42 16.46 10.94
N SER A 5 -9.60 16.21 10.37
CA SER A 5 -10.00 14.85 10.00
C SER A 5 -9.53 14.48 8.60
N LEU A 6 -9.27 13.17 8.37
CA LEU A 6 -9.01 12.65 7.02
C LEU A 6 -10.16 12.98 6.07
N SER A 7 -11.41 12.97 6.56
CA SER A 7 -12.60 13.31 5.77
C SER A 7 -12.57 14.75 5.26
N ASP A 8 -12.07 15.71 6.05
CA ASP A 8 -11.99 17.11 5.64
C ASP A 8 -10.89 17.34 4.59
N ALA A 9 -9.82 16.52 4.63
CA ALA A 9 -8.72 16.58 3.69
C ALA A 9 -9.00 15.87 2.34
N SER A 10 -10.09 15.08 2.28
CA SER A 10 -10.35 14.22 1.12
C SER A 10 -11.15 14.93 0.03
N SER A 11 -10.70 14.76 -1.22
CA SER A 11 -11.42 15.21 -2.42
C SER A 11 -12.54 14.25 -2.82
N LEU A 12 -12.40 12.97 -2.43
CA LEU A 12 -13.36 11.92 -2.70
C LEU A 12 -13.52 11.06 -1.45
N ILE A 13 -14.78 10.79 -1.06
CA ILE A 13 -15.10 9.81 -0.02
C ILE A 13 -16.14 8.86 -0.62
N ARG A 14 -15.87 7.56 -0.53
CA ARG A 14 -16.70 6.48 -1.06
C ARG A 14 -16.82 5.34 -0.06
N ASP A 15 -17.63 4.35 -0.39
CA ASP A 15 -17.87 3.19 0.46
C ASP A 15 -17.93 1.92 -0.40
N VAL A 16 -17.06 0.95 -0.09
CA VAL A 16 -17.04 -0.35 -0.76
C VAL A 16 -18.07 -1.32 -0.17
N GLY A 17 -18.51 -1.08 1.07
CA GLY A 17 -19.58 -1.86 1.73
C GLY A 17 -19.12 -2.63 2.95
N SER A 18 -17.86 -3.08 3.01
CA SER A 18 -17.25 -3.74 4.16
C SER A 18 -15.76 -3.42 4.24
N CYS A 19 -15.08 -3.92 5.27
CA CYS A 19 -13.67 -3.65 5.52
C CYS A 19 -12.84 -3.72 4.22
N CYS A 20 -12.17 -2.63 3.87
CA CYS A 20 -11.25 -2.59 2.74
C CYS A 20 -10.13 -3.62 2.95
N SER A 21 -9.72 -4.34 1.91
CA SER A 21 -8.67 -5.36 1.99
C SER A 21 -7.62 -5.23 0.90
N SER A 22 -7.95 -4.58 -0.20
CA SER A 22 -7.03 -4.22 -1.27
C SER A 22 -7.42 -2.88 -1.88
N ILE A 23 -6.46 -2.16 -2.42
CA ILE A 23 -6.67 -0.88 -3.07
C ILE A 23 -5.67 -0.73 -4.20
N LEU A 24 -6.12 -0.14 -5.31
CA LEU A 24 -5.31 0.15 -6.47
C LEU A 24 -5.64 1.56 -6.96
N PHE A 25 -4.64 2.41 -6.97
CA PHE A 25 -4.73 3.79 -7.44
C PHE A 25 -4.16 3.89 -8.85
N GLU A 26 -5.02 3.85 -9.85
CA GLU A 26 -4.65 4.04 -11.25
C GLU A 26 -4.88 5.48 -11.70
N SER A 27 -4.34 5.87 -12.86
CA SER A 27 -4.19 7.27 -13.34
C SER A 27 -5.41 8.17 -13.12
N ASP A 28 -6.61 7.66 -13.31
CA ASP A 28 -7.89 8.38 -13.21
C ASP A 28 -8.95 7.62 -12.41
N THR A 29 -8.56 6.50 -11.80
CA THR A 29 -9.49 5.56 -11.17
C THR A 29 -8.93 5.00 -9.86
N VAL A 30 -9.79 4.92 -8.85
CA VAL A 30 -9.53 4.17 -7.62
C VAL A 30 -10.33 2.88 -7.68
N VAL A 31 -9.67 1.73 -7.51
CA VAL A 31 -10.30 0.41 -7.42
C VAL A 31 -10.07 -0.14 -6.02
N VAL A 32 -11.13 -0.63 -5.38
CA VAL A 32 -11.05 -1.14 -4.00
C VAL A 32 -11.74 -2.49 -3.90
N GLY A 33 -11.05 -3.43 -3.28
CA GLY A 33 -11.58 -4.73 -2.87
C GLY A 33 -11.87 -4.77 -1.38
N SER A 34 -12.86 -5.55 -0.99
CA SER A 34 -13.27 -5.72 0.40
C SER A 34 -13.10 -7.15 0.91
N LYS A 35 -13.17 -7.32 2.23
CA LYS A 35 -13.13 -8.64 2.88
C LYS A 35 -14.33 -9.52 2.55
N ASP A 36 -15.46 -8.93 2.17
CA ASP A 36 -16.67 -9.68 1.83
C ASP A 36 -16.80 -9.97 0.32
N GLY A 37 -15.80 -9.53 -0.49
CA GLY A 37 -15.75 -9.83 -1.92
C GLY A 37 -16.26 -8.71 -2.82
N ALA A 38 -16.73 -7.59 -2.29
CA ALA A 38 -17.12 -6.46 -3.13
C ALA A 38 -15.87 -5.84 -3.78
N ILE A 39 -15.99 -5.54 -5.07
CA ILE A 39 -15.03 -4.74 -5.82
C ILE A 39 -15.78 -3.53 -6.38
N LYS A 40 -15.32 -2.33 -6.08
CA LYS A 40 -15.86 -1.10 -6.65
C LYS A 40 -14.73 -0.22 -7.19
N SER A 41 -15.04 0.50 -8.26
CA SER A 41 -14.13 1.54 -8.74
C SER A 41 -14.84 2.85 -8.98
N TRP A 42 -14.10 3.95 -8.87
CA TRP A 42 -14.60 5.31 -9.08
C TRP A 42 -13.63 6.13 -9.90
N SER A 43 -14.21 6.91 -10.81
CA SER A 43 -13.44 7.96 -11.51
C SER A 43 -13.03 9.04 -10.52
N ILE A 44 -11.76 9.42 -10.53
CA ILE A 44 -11.21 10.49 -9.68
C ILE A 44 -11.76 11.85 -10.09
N GLU A 45 -11.86 12.10 -11.39
CA GLU A 45 -12.33 13.37 -11.94
C GLU A 45 -13.80 13.65 -11.60
N THR A 46 -14.65 12.64 -11.78
CA THR A 46 -16.12 12.83 -11.67
C THR A 46 -16.70 12.29 -10.37
N GLY A 47 -15.96 11.46 -9.65
CA GLY A 47 -16.44 10.70 -8.49
C GLY A 47 -17.51 9.64 -8.83
N LYS A 48 -17.77 9.40 -10.12
CA LYS A 48 -18.78 8.42 -10.56
C LYS A 48 -18.25 7.00 -10.36
N GLN A 49 -19.12 6.11 -9.86
CA GLN A 49 -18.81 4.69 -9.83
C GLN A 49 -18.75 4.13 -11.26
N MET A 50 -17.65 3.48 -11.57
CA MET A 50 -17.36 2.89 -12.89
C MET A 50 -17.60 1.38 -12.89
N LEU A 51 -17.21 0.70 -11.80
CA LEU A 51 -17.36 -0.74 -11.60
C LEU A 51 -18.05 -1.01 -10.27
N GLY A 52 -18.83 -2.06 -10.19
CA GLY A 52 -19.39 -2.60 -8.96
C GLY A 52 -19.82 -4.04 -9.17
N LEU A 53 -19.15 -4.97 -8.49
CA LEU A 53 -19.46 -6.39 -8.50
C LEU A 53 -19.15 -7.01 -7.14
N GLU A 54 -19.66 -8.21 -6.92
CA GLU A 54 -19.37 -9.02 -5.74
C GLU A 54 -18.85 -10.39 -6.20
N LEU A 55 -17.69 -10.78 -5.63
CA LEU A 55 -17.10 -12.10 -5.79
C LEU A 55 -17.29 -12.89 -4.49
N ASP A 56 -17.01 -14.19 -4.55
CA ASP A 56 -17.25 -15.09 -3.41
C ASP A 56 -15.99 -15.18 -2.51
N GLY A 57 -15.87 -14.22 -1.61
CA GLY A 57 -14.85 -14.18 -0.55
C GLY A 57 -13.89 -12.97 -0.64
N PRO A 58 -12.94 -12.86 0.30
CA PRO A 58 -12.10 -11.69 0.46
C PRO A 58 -11.23 -11.43 -0.77
N ILE A 59 -11.09 -10.14 -1.10
CA ILE A 59 -10.19 -9.67 -2.14
C ILE A 59 -8.85 -9.34 -1.50
N SER A 60 -7.83 -10.11 -1.83
CA SER A 60 -6.49 -9.93 -1.24
C SER A 60 -5.64 -8.95 -2.02
N ASP A 61 -5.75 -8.94 -3.35
CA ASP A 61 -4.95 -8.10 -4.22
C ASP A 61 -5.64 -7.84 -5.56
N LEU A 62 -5.24 -6.77 -6.24
CA LEU A 62 -5.82 -6.29 -7.50
C LEU A 62 -4.71 -5.86 -8.47
N ALA A 63 -4.87 -6.19 -9.74
CA ALA A 63 -4.02 -5.69 -10.82
C ALA A 63 -4.85 -5.37 -12.07
N VAL A 64 -4.44 -4.39 -12.85
CA VAL A 64 -5.15 -3.97 -14.08
C VAL A 64 -4.22 -4.05 -15.29
N SER A 65 -4.74 -4.57 -16.40
CA SER A 65 -4.08 -4.50 -17.70
C SER A 65 -5.10 -4.18 -18.78
N GLY A 66 -5.01 -2.98 -19.35
CA GLY A 66 -5.98 -2.47 -20.30
C GLY A 66 -7.39 -2.43 -19.71
N GLU A 67 -8.34 -3.10 -20.32
CA GLU A 67 -9.75 -3.15 -19.89
C GLU A 67 -10.04 -4.32 -18.93
N VAL A 68 -9.03 -5.03 -18.44
CA VAL A 68 -9.22 -6.22 -17.58
C VAL A 68 -8.64 -5.98 -16.20
N LEU A 69 -9.48 -6.19 -15.19
CA LEU A 69 -9.11 -6.25 -13.78
C LEU A 69 -8.87 -7.72 -13.39
N TYR A 70 -7.76 -7.98 -12.76
CA TYR A 70 -7.43 -9.27 -12.15
C TYR A 70 -7.51 -9.14 -10.64
N ALA A 71 -8.23 -10.06 -10.00
CA ALA A 71 -8.43 -10.05 -8.55
C ALA A 71 -8.02 -11.39 -7.94
N SER A 72 -7.15 -11.33 -6.93
CA SER A 72 -6.95 -12.42 -5.99
C SER A 72 -8.12 -12.47 -5.02
N CYS A 73 -8.98 -13.49 -5.15
CA CYS A 73 -10.23 -13.59 -4.41
C CYS A 73 -10.34 -14.95 -3.72
N SER A 74 -10.28 -15.00 -2.40
CA SER A 74 -10.35 -16.25 -1.64
C SER A 74 -9.28 -17.26 -2.13
N SER A 75 -9.69 -18.37 -2.74
CA SER A 75 -8.79 -19.34 -3.38
C SER A 75 -8.78 -19.26 -4.91
N ASN A 76 -9.20 -18.13 -5.48
CA ASN A 76 -9.31 -17.97 -6.93
C ASN A 76 -8.52 -16.77 -7.44
N LEU A 77 -8.05 -16.89 -8.66
CA LEU A 77 -7.69 -15.76 -9.49
C LEU A 77 -8.83 -15.50 -10.48
N VAL A 78 -9.36 -14.28 -10.49
CA VAL A 78 -10.53 -13.90 -11.29
C VAL A 78 -10.17 -12.75 -12.23
N ALA A 79 -10.55 -12.86 -13.50
CA ALA A 79 -10.44 -11.78 -14.47
C ALA A 79 -11.81 -11.19 -14.78
N VAL A 80 -11.92 -9.88 -14.75
CA VAL A 80 -13.18 -9.14 -14.91
C VAL A 80 -12.99 -8.05 -15.97
N GLU A 81 -13.95 -7.92 -16.86
CA GLU A 81 -14.01 -6.79 -17.79
C GLU A 81 -14.47 -5.54 -17.03
N ILE A 82 -13.64 -4.50 -17.00
CA ILE A 82 -13.90 -3.28 -16.20
C ILE A 82 -15.16 -2.56 -16.64
N SER A 83 -15.42 -2.52 -17.95
CA SER A 83 -16.53 -1.75 -18.52
C SER A 83 -17.90 -2.35 -18.23
N THR A 84 -18.01 -3.67 -18.10
CA THR A 84 -19.25 -4.41 -17.92
C THR A 84 -19.41 -5.02 -16.53
N GLY A 85 -18.29 -5.30 -15.83
CA GLY A 85 -18.26 -6.09 -14.61
C GLY A 85 -18.42 -7.60 -14.86
N GLU A 86 -18.36 -8.06 -16.12
CA GLU A 86 -18.48 -9.47 -16.45
C GLU A 86 -17.21 -10.25 -16.09
N VAL A 87 -17.37 -11.39 -15.42
CA VAL A 87 -16.27 -12.31 -15.14
C VAL A 87 -15.90 -13.03 -16.45
N LEU A 88 -14.72 -12.73 -16.97
CA LEU A 88 -14.20 -13.34 -18.19
C LEU A 88 -13.74 -14.78 -17.97
N TRP A 89 -13.06 -15.01 -16.84
CA TRP A 89 -12.64 -16.33 -16.40
C TRP A 89 -12.29 -16.31 -14.90
N SER A 90 -12.27 -17.50 -14.32
CA SER A 90 -11.82 -17.75 -12.95
C SER A 90 -11.02 -19.03 -12.90
N SER A 91 -9.92 -19.03 -12.17
CA SER A 91 -9.08 -20.21 -11.93
C SER A 91 -8.90 -20.43 -10.44
N GLN A 92 -9.21 -21.65 -10.00
CA GLN A 92 -8.95 -22.06 -8.63
C GLN A 92 -7.46 -22.31 -8.42
N LEU A 93 -6.92 -21.77 -7.34
CA LEU A 93 -5.55 -21.93 -6.89
C LEU A 93 -5.50 -22.85 -5.67
N GLU A 94 -4.31 -23.34 -5.33
CA GLU A 94 -4.10 -24.11 -4.10
C GLU A 94 -3.93 -23.16 -2.91
N GLY A 95 -4.76 -23.30 -1.88
CA GLY A 95 -4.78 -22.43 -0.71
C GLY A 95 -5.43 -21.06 -0.95
N SER A 96 -4.95 -20.03 -0.28
CA SER A 96 -5.41 -18.65 -0.45
C SER A 96 -4.69 -17.98 -1.60
N SER A 97 -5.43 -17.27 -2.48
CA SER A 97 -4.83 -16.36 -3.47
C SER A 97 -4.35 -15.11 -2.74
N ASP A 98 -3.03 -14.91 -2.67
CA ASP A 98 -2.42 -13.85 -1.86
C ASP A 98 -2.20 -12.56 -2.66
N SER A 99 -1.57 -12.69 -3.85
CA SER A 99 -1.24 -11.53 -4.69
C SER A 99 -1.31 -11.86 -6.19
N VAL A 100 -1.44 -10.80 -7.00
CA VAL A 100 -1.48 -10.87 -8.45
C VAL A 100 -0.66 -9.74 -9.06
N THR A 101 0.11 -10.02 -10.10
CA THR A 101 0.83 -9.01 -10.89
C THR A 101 0.81 -9.38 -12.36
N ILE A 102 1.19 -8.41 -13.21
CA ILE A 102 1.24 -8.60 -14.66
C ILE A 102 2.65 -8.29 -15.12
N TRP A 103 3.25 -9.27 -15.81
CA TRP A 103 4.57 -9.11 -16.37
C TRP A 103 4.70 -9.88 -17.69
N ASP A 104 5.33 -9.25 -18.70
CA ASP A 104 5.60 -9.81 -20.03
C ASP A 104 4.34 -10.39 -20.71
N GLY A 105 3.19 -9.73 -20.53
CA GLY A 105 1.91 -10.14 -21.12
C GLY A 105 1.26 -11.37 -20.46
N PHE A 106 1.81 -11.84 -19.35
CA PHE A 106 1.25 -12.92 -18.53
C PHE A 106 0.73 -12.39 -17.20
N ILE A 107 -0.24 -13.10 -16.65
CA ILE A 107 -0.78 -12.87 -15.33
C ILE A 107 -0.08 -13.83 -14.37
N TRP A 108 0.52 -13.28 -13.33
CA TRP A 108 1.21 -14.03 -12.30
C TRP A 108 0.46 -13.92 -10.99
N ALA A 109 0.19 -15.04 -10.35
CA ALA A 109 -0.47 -15.10 -9.07
C ALA A 109 0.36 -15.88 -8.06
N LEU A 110 0.30 -15.47 -6.81
CA LEU A 110 0.90 -16.17 -5.69
C LEU A 110 -0.20 -16.67 -4.78
N SER A 111 -0.13 -17.94 -4.40
CA SER A 111 -1.04 -18.52 -3.42
C SER A 111 -0.28 -19.26 -2.33
N SER A 112 -0.91 -19.48 -1.18
CA SER A 112 -0.31 -20.21 -0.06
C SER A 112 -1.31 -21.03 0.71
N VAL A 113 -0.84 -22.14 1.22
CA VAL A 113 -1.58 -23.08 2.06
C VAL A 113 -1.21 -22.85 3.52
N TYR A 114 -2.21 -22.43 4.31
CA TYR A 114 -2.07 -22.32 5.76
C TYR A 114 -2.67 -23.55 6.44
N GLU A 115 -1.90 -24.22 7.26
CA GLU A 115 -2.35 -25.41 7.97
C GLU A 115 -2.65 -25.11 9.44
N ILE A 116 -3.92 -25.22 9.80
CA ILE A 116 -4.43 -24.84 11.13
C ILE A 116 -3.79 -25.68 12.24
N ASP A 117 -3.56 -26.97 12.00
CA ASP A 117 -3.04 -27.90 13.00
C ASP A 117 -1.63 -27.55 13.48
N ILE A 118 -0.81 -26.98 12.61
CA ILE A 118 0.54 -26.52 12.94
C ILE A 118 0.64 -25.01 13.10
N SER A 119 -0.45 -24.28 12.81
CA SER A 119 -0.53 -22.81 12.86
C SER A 119 0.56 -22.11 12.01
N ASP A 120 0.84 -22.67 10.83
CA ASP A 120 1.87 -22.14 9.92
C ASP A 120 1.52 -22.42 8.45
N TYR A 121 2.23 -21.75 7.56
CA TYR A 121 2.16 -22.01 6.12
C TYR A 121 3.04 -23.19 5.76
N THR A 122 2.52 -24.09 4.92
CA THR A 122 3.19 -25.33 4.51
C THR A 122 3.69 -25.30 3.08
N GLU A 123 3.06 -24.49 2.24
CA GLU A 123 3.39 -24.39 0.83
C GLU A 123 2.94 -23.04 0.25
N SER A 124 3.72 -22.53 -0.70
CA SER A 124 3.26 -21.49 -1.61
C SER A 124 3.45 -21.94 -3.05
N THR A 125 2.59 -21.42 -3.94
CA THR A 125 2.67 -21.72 -5.37
C THR A 125 2.62 -20.45 -6.17
N LEU A 126 3.60 -20.27 -7.04
CA LEU A 126 3.60 -19.24 -8.07
C LEU A 126 2.94 -19.81 -9.34
N TRP A 127 1.98 -19.06 -9.88
CA TRP A 127 1.18 -19.45 -11.05
C TRP A 127 1.41 -18.46 -12.18
N LYS A 128 1.49 -18.97 -13.40
CA LYS A 128 1.58 -18.18 -14.64
C LYS A 128 0.42 -18.50 -15.56
N PHE A 129 -0.39 -17.51 -15.90
CA PHE A 129 -1.52 -17.63 -16.79
C PHE A 129 -1.34 -16.72 -18.02
N ASN A 130 -1.95 -17.09 -19.14
CA ASN A 130 -2.13 -16.14 -20.23
C ASN A 130 -3.37 -15.28 -20.01
N SER A 131 -3.58 -14.26 -20.84
CA SER A 131 -4.72 -13.34 -20.74
C SER A 131 -6.10 -14.00 -20.87
N ARG A 132 -6.17 -15.23 -21.38
CA ARG A 132 -7.42 -16.01 -21.53
C ARG A 132 -7.67 -16.96 -20.35
N GLY A 133 -6.85 -16.90 -19.29
CA GLY A 133 -6.98 -17.75 -18.12
C GLY A 133 -6.42 -19.17 -18.27
N ALA A 134 -5.74 -19.48 -19.38
CA ALA A 134 -5.09 -20.78 -19.50
C ALA A 134 -3.80 -20.79 -18.65
N LEU A 135 -3.69 -21.78 -17.78
CA LEU A 135 -2.48 -22.06 -17.01
C LEU A 135 -1.33 -22.42 -17.97
N ILE A 136 -0.24 -21.69 -17.87
CA ILE A 136 0.98 -21.91 -18.65
C ILE A 136 1.96 -22.76 -17.85
N GLU A 137 2.21 -22.37 -16.59
CA GLU A 137 3.16 -23.04 -15.72
C GLU A 137 2.86 -22.72 -14.24
N ARG A 138 3.36 -23.56 -13.34
CA ARG A 138 3.30 -23.32 -11.89
C ARG A 138 4.52 -23.92 -11.19
N TRP A 139 4.88 -23.28 -10.07
CA TRP A 139 6.01 -23.70 -9.24
C TRP A 139 5.61 -23.67 -7.78
N SER A 140 5.78 -24.77 -7.07
CA SER A 140 5.53 -24.84 -5.62
C SER A 140 6.85 -24.84 -4.84
N PHE A 141 6.80 -24.23 -3.65
CA PHE A 141 7.91 -24.12 -2.72
C PHE A 141 7.40 -24.10 -1.27
N ALA A 142 8.27 -24.47 -0.33
CA ALA A 142 7.85 -24.73 1.05
C ALA A 142 7.64 -23.46 1.91
N GLU A 143 8.23 -22.33 1.52
CA GLU A 143 8.19 -21.09 2.27
C GLU A 143 6.92 -20.29 1.97
N LYS A 144 6.45 -19.49 2.93
CA LYS A 144 5.46 -18.45 2.63
C LYS A 144 6.12 -17.35 1.78
N GLY A 145 5.53 -17.07 0.62
CA GLY A 145 5.82 -15.86 -0.15
C GLY A 145 5.12 -14.65 0.46
N TRP A 146 5.87 -13.63 0.84
CA TRP A 146 5.36 -12.45 1.51
C TRP A 146 5.25 -11.21 0.61
N HIS A 147 6.06 -11.18 -0.44
CA HIS A 147 6.03 -10.11 -1.43
C HIS A 147 6.33 -10.70 -2.81
N MET A 148 5.60 -10.28 -3.81
CA MET A 148 5.84 -10.62 -5.21
C MET A 148 6.05 -9.31 -5.98
N GLY A 149 7.25 -9.12 -6.50
CA GLY A 149 7.64 -7.94 -7.26
C GLY A 149 8.18 -8.28 -8.65
N VAL A 150 8.37 -7.25 -9.46
CA VAL A 150 8.82 -7.36 -10.85
C VAL A 150 10.18 -6.69 -11.05
N ASN A 151 11.20 -7.49 -11.38
CA ASN A 151 12.53 -7.00 -11.75
C ASN A 151 13.15 -7.92 -12.80
N ASN A 152 13.01 -7.60 -14.09
CA ASN A 152 13.41 -8.48 -15.21
C ASN A 152 12.95 -9.94 -15.03
N GLY A 153 11.79 -10.13 -14.41
CA GLY A 153 11.21 -11.41 -14.01
C GLY A 153 10.42 -11.23 -12.72
N ILE A 154 9.80 -12.30 -12.25
CA ILE A 154 9.10 -12.32 -10.98
C ILE A 154 10.09 -12.72 -9.88
N GLU A 155 10.17 -11.91 -8.85
CA GLU A 155 10.92 -12.17 -7.62
C GLU A 155 9.97 -12.23 -6.43
N ILE A 156 10.14 -13.24 -5.56
CA ILE A 156 9.27 -13.48 -4.42
C ILE A 156 10.11 -13.47 -3.16
N GLY A 157 9.89 -12.49 -2.29
CA GLY A 157 10.46 -12.46 -0.95
C GLY A 157 9.84 -13.53 -0.08
N ILE A 158 10.67 -14.38 0.56
CA ILE A 158 10.21 -15.56 1.28
C ILE A 158 10.53 -15.55 2.78
N GLY A 159 9.71 -16.30 3.53
CA GLY A 159 9.87 -16.51 4.95
C GLY A 159 10.82 -17.67 5.30
N ARG A 160 10.60 -18.24 6.48
CA ARG A 160 11.32 -19.44 6.94
C ARG A 160 10.84 -20.67 6.14
N PRO A 161 11.68 -21.73 6.04
CA PRO A 161 13.00 -21.90 6.67
C PRO A 161 14.15 -21.23 5.91
N SER A 162 14.06 -21.06 4.60
CA SER A 162 15.19 -20.63 3.75
C SER A 162 15.54 -19.16 3.94
N CYS A 163 14.54 -18.28 4.09
CA CYS A 163 14.67 -16.83 4.02
C CYS A 163 15.29 -16.34 2.68
N GLY A 164 15.23 -15.05 2.39
CA GLY A 164 15.74 -14.54 1.12
C GLY A 164 14.65 -14.36 0.07
N PHE A 165 14.94 -14.64 -1.19
CA PHE A 165 13.96 -14.54 -2.26
C PHE A 165 14.11 -15.64 -3.31
N ILE A 166 13.06 -15.82 -4.11
CA ILE A 166 13.02 -16.80 -5.21
C ILE A 166 12.80 -16.06 -6.52
N LYS A 167 13.45 -16.52 -7.58
CA LYS A 167 13.28 -16.03 -8.94
C LYS A 167 13.09 -17.20 -9.92
N VAL A 168 12.20 -17.05 -10.88
CA VAL A 168 12.08 -17.99 -11.99
C VAL A 168 13.17 -17.68 -13.02
N GLY A 169 14.07 -18.63 -13.24
CA GLY A 169 15.12 -18.52 -14.24
C GLY A 169 14.56 -18.59 -15.69
N SER A 170 15.36 -18.21 -16.65
CA SER A 170 15.03 -18.32 -18.08
C SER A 170 14.84 -19.78 -18.55
N ASP A 171 15.33 -20.74 -17.78
CA ASP A 171 15.15 -22.19 -17.95
C ASP A 171 13.86 -22.73 -17.33
N GLY A 172 13.03 -21.86 -16.74
CA GLY A 172 11.80 -22.24 -16.04
C GLY A 172 12.02 -22.86 -14.65
N ILE A 173 13.22 -22.79 -14.09
CA ILE A 173 13.53 -23.35 -12.77
C ILE A 173 13.46 -22.26 -11.70
N LEU A 174 12.90 -22.62 -10.53
CA LEU A 174 12.96 -21.76 -9.34
C LEU A 174 14.39 -21.74 -8.76
N ASN A 175 14.94 -20.55 -8.68
CA ASN A 175 16.25 -20.31 -8.10
C ASN A 175 16.10 -19.58 -6.76
N TYR A 176 16.68 -20.15 -5.70
CA TYR A 176 16.73 -19.55 -4.38
C TYR A 176 17.96 -18.64 -4.25
N HIS A 177 17.72 -17.44 -3.76
CA HIS A 177 18.76 -16.43 -3.54
C HIS A 177 18.77 -16.01 -2.07
N SER A 178 19.98 -15.94 -1.50
CA SER A 178 20.16 -15.45 -0.14
C SER A 178 20.25 -13.94 -0.12
N LEU A 179 19.69 -13.32 0.90
CA LEU A 179 19.93 -11.92 1.24
C LEU A 179 21.15 -11.80 2.18
N ALA A 180 21.67 -10.58 2.37
CA ALA A 180 22.78 -10.32 3.29
C ALA A 180 22.48 -10.77 4.74
N VAL A 181 21.21 -10.82 5.10
CA VAL A 181 20.72 -11.24 6.43
C VAL A 181 19.74 -12.40 6.27
N ALA A 182 19.96 -13.47 7.01
CA ALA A 182 19.07 -14.65 7.04
C ALA A 182 17.89 -14.41 7.99
N SER A 183 16.98 -13.52 7.60
CA SER A 183 15.77 -13.16 8.32
C SER A 183 14.58 -13.21 7.34
N PRO A 184 13.37 -13.60 7.80
CA PRO A 184 12.19 -13.63 6.95
C PRO A 184 11.89 -12.28 6.31
N VAL A 185 11.58 -12.27 5.02
CA VAL A 185 10.96 -11.12 4.37
C VAL A 185 9.57 -10.91 4.97
N THR A 186 9.19 -9.67 5.20
CA THR A 186 7.86 -9.27 5.69
C THR A 186 7.09 -8.45 4.68
N ILE A 187 7.79 -7.68 3.86
CA ILE A 187 7.24 -6.79 2.83
C ILE A 187 8.34 -6.47 1.81
N GLY A 188 7.96 -5.93 0.66
CA GLY A 188 8.89 -5.39 -0.33
C GLY A 188 8.26 -4.30 -1.16
N CYS A 189 9.08 -3.65 -1.98
CA CYS A 189 8.63 -2.74 -3.02
C CYS A 189 9.51 -2.87 -4.26
N ASP A 190 8.93 -2.59 -5.42
CA ASP A 190 9.68 -2.52 -6.67
C ASP A 190 10.51 -1.21 -6.67
N GLY A 191 11.82 -1.34 -6.65
CA GLY A 191 12.74 -0.22 -6.83
C GLY A 191 13.01 0.05 -8.31
N THR A 192 13.87 1.03 -8.61
CA THR A 192 14.21 1.40 -10.00
C THR A 192 15.01 0.32 -10.74
N GLU A 193 15.89 -0.40 -10.05
CA GLU A 193 16.76 -1.42 -10.63
C GLU A 193 16.67 -2.77 -9.91
N THR A 194 16.26 -2.78 -8.64
CA THR A 194 16.18 -3.96 -7.79
C THR A 194 14.90 -3.93 -6.96
N ILE A 195 14.44 -5.08 -6.49
CA ILE A 195 13.40 -5.13 -5.46
C ILE A 195 14.06 -4.88 -4.11
N ILE A 196 13.39 -4.09 -3.28
CA ILE A 196 13.83 -3.81 -1.92
C ILE A 196 12.96 -4.61 -0.96
N PHE A 197 13.58 -5.38 -0.09
CA PHE A 197 12.93 -6.23 0.89
C PHE A 197 13.13 -5.72 2.31
N GLY A 198 12.04 -5.58 3.05
CA GLY A 198 12.01 -5.37 4.49
C GLY A 198 11.93 -6.70 5.23
N LEU A 199 12.74 -6.85 6.28
CA LEU A 199 12.90 -8.10 7.00
C LEU A 199 12.30 -8.03 8.42
N SER A 200 12.06 -9.20 9.00
CA SER A 200 11.45 -9.33 10.33
C SER A 200 12.36 -8.86 11.49
N ASP A 201 13.66 -8.77 11.28
CA ASP A 201 14.63 -8.22 12.23
C ASP A 201 14.88 -6.71 12.04
N GLY A 202 14.19 -6.08 11.10
CA GLY A 202 14.31 -4.67 10.76
C GLY A 202 15.36 -4.33 9.71
N SER A 203 16.11 -5.32 9.22
CA SER A 203 17.05 -5.10 8.12
C SER A 203 16.33 -4.82 6.81
N ILE A 204 16.95 -4.01 5.96
CA ILE A 204 16.52 -3.74 4.58
C ILE A 204 17.60 -4.28 3.66
N CYS A 205 17.21 -5.11 2.69
CA CYS A 205 18.09 -5.68 1.69
C CYS A 205 17.52 -5.46 0.28
N ASN A 206 18.40 -5.42 -0.72
CA ASN A 206 17.96 -5.44 -2.12
C ASN A 206 18.05 -6.84 -2.74
N SER A 207 17.46 -7.04 -3.92
CA SER A 207 17.51 -8.33 -4.63
C SER A 207 18.85 -8.65 -5.28
N ASP A 208 19.85 -7.75 -5.23
CA ASP A 208 21.24 -8.07 -5.51
C ASP A 208 21.93 -8.78 -4.34
N GLY A 209 21.25 -8.86 -3.19
CA GLY A 209 21.71 -9.51 -1.97
C GLY A 209 22.43 -8.57 -1.00
N ASP A 210 22.48 -7.27 -1.28
CA ASP A 210 23.15 -6.28 -0.43
C ASP A 210 22.32 -5.87 0.77
N LEU A 211 22.99 -5.56 1.87
CA LEU A 211 22.39 -4.93 3.04
C LEU A 211 22.35 -3.40 2.83
N CYS A 212 21.14 -2.87 2.66
CA CYS A 212 20.90 -1.44 2.47
C CYS A 212 20.87 -0.68 3.80
N ALA A 213 20.22 -1.26 4.83
CA ALA A 213 20.15 -0.67 6.16
C ALA A 213 19.90 -1.74 7.24
N LYS A 214 20.21 -1.37 8.51
CA LYS A 214 19.85 -2.16 9.70
C LYS A 214 18.84 -1.41 10.54
N GLY A 215 17.73 -2.06 10.82
CA GLY A 215 16.72 -1.60 11.77
C GLY A 215 16.71 -2.42 13.05
N SER A 216 15.70 -2.20 13.85
CA SER A 216 15.52 -2.84 15.16
C SER A 216 14.14 -3.48 15.36
N GLY A 217 13.20 -3.24 14.46
CA GLY A 217 11.84 -3.74 14.51
C GLY A 217 11.41 -4.34 13.17
N LEU A 218 10.43 -5.25 13.21
CA LEU A 218 9.84 -5.82 12.01
C LEU A 218 9.40 -4.71 11.05
N VAL A 219 9.88 -4.75 9.80
CA VAL A 219 9.50 -3.79 8.77
C VAL A 219 8.04 -4.02 8.39
N THR A 220 7.23 -2.97 8.54
CA THR A 220 5.78 -3.01 8.29
C THR A 220 5.36 -2.26 7.03
N SER A 221 6.20 -1.34 6.57
CA SER A 221 5.98 -0.59 5.35
C SER A 221 7.30 -0.28 4.67
N ILE A 222 7.32 -0.35 3.36
CA ILE A 222 8.44 0.07 2.52
C ILE A 222 7.90 0.62 1.21
N ILE A 223 8.48 1.70 0.73
CA ILE A 223 8.07 2.34 -0.51
C ILE A 223 9.28 2.72 -1.35
N SER A 224 9.11 2.68 -2.66
CA SER A 224 10.05 3.27 -3.61
C SER A 224 9.80 4.78 -3.71
N ILE A 225 10.86 5.55 -3.79
CA ILE A 225 10.87 6.99 -4.01
C ILE A 225 11.90 7.32 -5.09
N ASP A 226 11.87 8.54 -5.66
CA ASP A 226 12.73 8.91 -6.79
C ASP A 226 14.23 8.64 -6.56
N ASP A 227 14.71 8.91 -5.35
CA ASP A 227 16.12 8.75 -4.97
C ASP A 227 16.40 7.46 -4.16
N GLY A 228 15.53 6.44 -4.24
CA GLY A 228 15.75 5.17 -3.54
C GLY A 228 14.50 4.59 -2.86
N TRP A 229 14.51 4.50 -1.54
CA TRP A 229 13.43 3.91 -0.76
C TRP A 229 13.28 4.58 0.61
N ALA A 230 12.10 4.41 1.20
CA ALA A 230 11.86 4.70 2.62
C ALA A 230 11.18 3.50 3.28
N SER A 231 11.47 3.25 4.56
CA SER A 231 10.88 2.15 5.33
C SER A 231 10.39 2.60 6.69
N GLY A 232 9.36 1.91 7.18
CA GLY A 232 8.80 2.05 8.51
C GLY A 232 8.70 0.72 9.22
N ASP A 233 8.90 0.71 10.53
CA ASP A 233 8.88 -0.51 11.31
C ASP A 233 7.81 -0.49 12.44
N ARG A 234 7.62 -1.65 13.07
CA ARG A 234 6.67 -1.84 14.17
C ARG A 234 7.04 -1.03 15.42
N ASN A 235 8.29 -0.66 15.59
CA ASN A 235 8.74 0.13 16.73
C ASN A 235 8.52 1.64 16.54
N GLY A 236 8.10 2.05 15.34
CA GLY A 236 7.83 3.44 15.01
C GLY A 236 9.04 4.17 14.44
N ARG A 237 10.01 3.45 13.90
CA ARG A 237 11.18 4.01 13.25
C ARG A 237 10.96 4.14 11.75
N VAL A 238 11.23 5.31 11.21
CA VAL A 238 11.30 5.59 9.78
C VAL A 238 12.75 5.71 9.36
N LEU A 239 13.12 5.02 8.29
CA LEU A 239 14.38 5.22 7.58
C LEU A 239 14.09 5.86 6.23
N TRP A 240 14.73 6.99 5.93
CA TRP A 240 14.59 7.70 4.68
C TRP A 240 15.93 8.32 4.26
N GLY A 241 16.59 7.70 3.28
CA GLY A 241 17.97 8.04 2.93
C GLY A 241 18.92 7.81 4.10
N GLU A 242 19.62 8.87 4.52
CA GLU A 242 20.49 8.84 5.71
C GLU A 242 19.76 9.21 7.01
N GLU A 243 18.50 9.63 6.91
CA GLU A 243 17.71 10.07 8.06
C GLU A 243 17.07 8.89 8.78
N GLU A 244 17.11 8.95 10.09
CA GLU A 244 16.46 8.02 11.01
C GLU A 244 15.55 8.79 11.96
N ILE A 245 14.24 8.55 11.88
CA ILE A 245 13.23 9.30 12.61
C ILE A 245 12.46 8.36 13.52
N GLU A 246 12.42 8.67 14.81
CA GLU A 246 11.70 7.90 15.83
C GLU A 246 10.34 8.54 16.12
N LEU A 247 9.26 7.86 15.73
CA LEU A 247 7.89 8.31 16.00
C LEU A 247 7.29 7.68 17.25
N GLY A 248 7.90 6.59 17.75
CA GLY A 248 7.49 5.87 18.96
C GLY A 248 6.13 5.18 18.88
N ARG A 249 5.61 4.96 17.65
CA ARG A 249 4.33 4.30 17.39
C ARG A 249 4.46 3.40 16.17
N GLU A 250 3.79 2.25 16.17
CA GLU A 250 3.80 1.33 15.03
C GLU A 250 3.41 2.04 13.74
N ILE A 251 4.26 1.89 12.72
CA ILE A 251 4.01 2.40 11.37
C ILE A 251 3.21 1.33 10.62
N LEU A 252 2.08 1.70 10.06
CA LEU A 252 1.21 0.79 9.32
C LEU A 252 1.39 0.92 7.81
N SER A 253 1.52 2.14 7.32
CA SER A 253 1.77 2.41 5.91
C SER A 253 2.48 3.74 5.72
N MET A 254 3.08 3.90 4.56
CA MET A 254 3.73 5.14 4.12
C MET A 254 3.39 5.42 2.66
N GLY A 255 3.54 6.66 2.25
CA GLY A 255 3.41 7.09 0.86
C GLY A 255 4.06 8.44 0.65
N VAL A 256 4.37 8.76 -0.61
CA VAL A 256 4.81 10.11 -0.97
C VAL A 256 3.63 11.06 -0.81
N ALA A 257 3.83 12.15 -0.08
CA ALA A 257 2.80 13.15 0.12
C ALA A 257 2.35 13.78 -1.23
N PRO A 258 1.14 14.33 -1.31
CA PRO A 258 0.65 14.93 -2.55
C PRO A 258 1.49 16.09 -3.09
N ASN A 259 2.35 16.70 -2.24
CA ASN A 259 3.31 17.73 -2.66
C ASN A 259 4.55 17.15 -3.38
N GLY A 260 4.67 15.83 -3.47
CA GLY A 260 5.77 15.14 -4.12
C GLY A 260 7.13 15.22 -3.39
N VAL A 261 7.17 15.79 -2.19
CA VAL A 261 8.42 16.07 -1.45
C VAL A 261 8.46 15.37 -0.11
N ASP A 262 7.37 15.48 0.66
CA ASP A 262 7.29 14.90 2.00
C ASP A 262 6.88 13.43 1.95
N LEU A 263 7.14 12.69 3.03
CA LEU A 263 6.55 11.38 3.29
C LEU A 263 5.34 11.52 4.21
N TRP A 264 4.24 10.87 3.86
CA TRP A 264 3.15 10.67 4.80
C TRP A 264 3.27 9.29 5.43
N VAL A 265 3.22 9.28 6.75
CA VAL A 265 3.36 8.09 7.57
C VAL A 265 2.09 7.90 8.39
N GLN A 266 1.50 6.74 8.28
CA GLN A 266 0.32 6.35 9.03
C GLN A 266 0.72 5.54 10.26
N THR A 267 0.20 5.93 11.41
CA THR A 267 0.35 5.20 12.68
C THR A 267 -1.02 4.85 13.26
N TRP A 268 -1.07 3.88 14.18
CA TRP A 268 -2.30 3.49 14.87
C TRP A 268 -2.09 3.41 16.39
N GLU A 269 -2.94 4.14 17.13
CA GLU A 269 -3.02 4.06 18.58
C GLU A 269 -4.46 4.37 19.04
N GLY A 270 -5.41 3.45 18.70
CA GLY A 270 -6.84 3.67 18.93
C GLY A 270 -7.52 4.62 17.95
N LYS A 271 -6.74 5.33 17.14
CA LYS A 271 -7.12 6.12 15.96
C LYS A 271 -5.99 6.07 14.96
N SER A 272 -6.28 6.24 13.67
CA SER A 272 -5.25 6.43 12.64
C SER A 272 -4.75 7.88 12.71
N THR A 273 -3.44 8.05 12.84
CA THR A 273 -2.79 9.37 12.83
C THR A 273 -1.86 9.43 11.63
N PHE A 274 -1.93 10.52 10.88
CA PHE A 274 -1.10 10.76 9.71
C PHE A 274 -0.11 11.87 10.01
N LEU A 275 1.16 11.58 9.78
CA LEU A 275 2.27 12.49 9.98
C LEU A 275 2.91 12.81 8.63
N SER A 276 3.24 14.06 8.37
CA SER A 276 4.07 14.48 7.24
C SER A 276 5.49 14.65 7.77
N ILE A 277 6.43 13.99 7.09
CA ILE A 277 7.86 14.06 7.37
C ILE A 277 8.52 14.77 6.19
N SER A 278 9.27 15.84 6.46
CA SER A 278 10.05 16.55 5.45
C SER A 278 11.42 15.88 5.22
N PRO A 279 12.11 16.16 4.08
CA PRO A 279 13.44 15.64 3.80
C PRO A 279 14.53 15.94 4.85
N GLY A 280 14.29 16.80 5.80
CA GLY A 280 15.22 17.08 6.93
C GLY A 280 14.86 16.34 8.20
N GLY A 281 13.89 15.41 8.17
CA GLY A 281 13.48 14.63 9.33
C GLY A 281 12.49 15.36 10.25
N ASP A 282 12.18 16.62 10.00
CA ASP A 282 11.13 17.33 10.74
C ASP A 282 9.76 16.74 10.41
N TYR A 283 8.93 16.52 11.42
CA TYR A 283 7.60 16.00 11.20
C TYR A 283 6.51 16.74 11.96
N SER A 284 5.30 16.69 11.41
CA SER A 284 4.10 17.25 12.01
C SER A 284 2.87 16.40 11.72
N GLN A 285 1.89 16.45 12.64
CA GLN A 285 0.61 15.79 12.39
C GLN A 285 -0.19 16.56 11.34
N VAL A 286 -0.68 15.85 10.33
CA VAL A 286 -1.46 16.41 9.22
C VAL A 286 -2.96 16.27 9.50
N PHE A 287 -3.41 15.04 9.80
CA PHE A 287 -4.81 14.75 10.12
C PHE A 287 -4.95 13.45 10.92
N GLU A 288 -6.17 13.22 11.40
CA GLU A 288 -6.55 12.02 12.15
C GLU A 288 -7.80 11.39 11.55
N HIS A 289 -7.98 10.11 11.86
CA HIS A 289 -9.17 9.36 11.49
C HIS A 289 -9.54 8.41 12.64
N PRO A 290 -10.82 8.39 13.09
CA PRO A 290 -11.22 7.62 14.26
C PRO A 290 -11.11 6.11 14.05
N ASP A 291 -11.26 5.64 12.82
CA ASP A 291 -11.21 4.23 12.49
C ASP A 291 -9.85 3.80 11.93
N ARG A 292 -9.57 2.51 11.98
CA ARG A 292 -8.31 1.98 11.48
C ARG A 292 -8.31 2.00 9.95
N VAL A 293 -7.39 2.75 9.36
CA VAL A 293 -7.03 2.62 7.96
C VAL A 293 -6.21 1.34 7.80
N VAL A 294 -6.59 0.49 6.87
CA VAL A 294 -6.06 -0.87 6.71
C VAL A 294 -5.35 -1.11 5.40
N VAL A 295 -5.63 -0.28 4.39
CA VAL A 295 -4.97 -0.31 3.08
C VAL A 295 -4.73 1.11 2.59
N SER A 296 -3.65 1.30 1.86
CA SER A 296 -3.33 2.57 1.21
C SER A 296 -2.55 2.30 -0.07
N ASP A 297 -2.71 3.21 -1.02
CA ASP A 297 -1.90 3.26 -2.22
C ASP A 297 -1.62 4.71 -2.58
N PHE A 298 -0.54 4.98 -3.30
CA PHE A 298 -0.16 6.33 -3.67
C PHE A 298 0.36 6.39 -5.11
N LYS A 299 0.11 7.52 -5.72
CA LYS A 299 0.60 7.86 -7.05
C LYS A 299 0.93 9.35 -7.08
N GLU A 300 1.66 9.78 -8.09
CA GLU A 300 1.98 11.20 -8.26
C GLU A 300 0.74 12.09 -8.07
N GLY A 301 0.82 13.01 -7.11
CA GLY A 301 -0.22 13.98 -6.79
C GLY A 301 -1.36 13.51 -5.88
N GLY A 302 -1.36 12.26 -5.39
CA GLY A 302 -2.42 11.78 -4.51
C GLY A 302 -2.13 10.52 -3.71
N LEU A 303 -2.90 10.34 -2.62
CA LEU A 303 -2.94 9.12 -1.83
C LEU A 303 -4.39 8.67 -1.64
N VAL A 304 -4.58 7.37 -1.66
CA VAL A 304 -5.87 6.73 -1.39
C VAL A 304 -5.75 5.87 -0.15
N PHE A 305 -6.77 5.93 0.70
CA PHE A 305 -6.83 5.18 1.95
C PHE A 305 -8.15 4.43 2.04
N GLY A 306 -8.11 3.19 2.52
CA GLY A 306 -9.29 2.39 2.82
C GLY A 306 -9.31 1.99 4.30
N ASP A 307 -10.46 2.16 4.97
CA ASP A 307 -10.59 1.85 6.38
C ASP A 307 -11.29 0.50 6.66
N GLN A 308 -11.28 0.13 7.93
CA GLN A 308 -11.91 -1.11 8.41
C GLN A 308 -13.44 -1.14 8.29
N LEU A 309 -14.09 0.00 8.04
CA LEU A 309 -15.55 0.11 7.85
C LEU A 309 -15.93 0.12 6.38
N GLY A 310 -14.96 0.12 5.46
CA GLY A 310 -15.21 0.14 4.02
C GLY A 310 -15.21 1.52 3.39
N ARG A 311 -14.90 2.56 4.15
CA ARG A 311 -14.78 3.92 3.60
C ARG A 311 -13.44 4.09 2.89
N VAL A 312 -13.50 4.78 1.76
CA VAL A 312 -12.39 5.05 0.85
C VAL A 312 -12.20 6.55 0.77
N PHE A 313 -10.97 7.01 0.96
CA PHE A 313 -10.61 8.43 1.00
C PHE A 313 -9.52 8.71 -0.02
N LEU A 314 -9.71 9.69 -0.90
CA LEU A 314 -8.69 10.19 -1.79
C LEU A 314 -8.25 11.59 -1.33
N VAL A 315 -6.96 11.77 -1.12
CA VAL A 315 -6.36 13.07 -0.81
C VAL A 315 -5.46 13.49 -1.96
N GLU A 316 -5.77 14.61 -2.60
CA GLU A 316 -5.03 15.17 -3.73
C GLU A 316 -4.34 16.49 -3.35
N GLU A 317 -3.24 16.83 -4.03
CA GLU A 317 -2.45 18.05 -3.79
C GLU A 317 -3.29 19.32 -3.76
N ARG A 318 -4.20 19.47 -4.71
CA ARG A 318 -5.07 20.66 -4.81
C ARG A 318 -5.97 20.87 -3.59
N TYR A 319 -6.31 19.79 -2.86
CA TYR A 319 -7.09 19.84 -1.62
C TYR A 319 -6.19 20.02 -0.40
N ALA A 320 -5.07 19.30 -0.33
CA ALA A 320 -4.08 19.50 0.72
C ALA A 320 -3.58 20.95 0.81
N ASN A 321 -3.35 21.59 -0.34
CA ASN A 321 -2.91 23.00 -0.44
C ASN A 321 -4.00 24.04 -0.07
N ARG A 322 -5.29 23.72 -0.19
CA ARG A 322 -6.36 24.63 0.26
C ARG A 322 -6.28 24.88 1.77
N PHE A 323 -6.03 23.87 2.54
CA PHE A 323 -5.96 23.98 4.01
C PHE A 323 -4.73 24.81 4.47
N GLY A 324 -3.60 24.74 3.79
CA GLY A 324 -2.45 25.59 4.08
C GLY A 324 -2.71 27.08 3.84
N ARG A 325 -3.56 27.44 2.85
CA ARG A 325 -3.94 28.83 2.56
C ARG A 325 -5.00 29.35 3.51
N GLU A 326 -5.99 28.57 3.88
CA GLU A 326 -7.04 28.97 4.83
C GLU A 326 -6.47 29.21 6.22
N ASP A 327 -5.44 28.46 6.64
CA ASP A 327 -4.76 28.70 7.93
C ASP A 327 -3.93 30.00 7.92
N MET A 328 -3.28 30.33 6.80
CA MET A 328 -2.58 31.60 6.65
C MET A 328 -3.57 32.77 6.62
N GLU A 329 -4.71 32.63 5.95
CA GLU A 329 -5.76 33.66 5.90
C GLU A 329 -6.51 33.78 7.24
N SER A 330 -6.78 32.65 7.95
CA SER A 330 -7.43 32.69 9.26
C SER A 330 -6.50 33.27 10.32
N GLY A 331 -5.21 32.91 10.34
CA GLY A 331 -4.21 33.51 11.19
C GLY A 331 -4.01 35.01 10.93
N HIS A 332 -4.11 35.43 9.67
CA HIS A 332 -4.05 36.85 9.30
C HIS A 332 -5.32 37.61 9.77
N ARG A 333 -6.50 37.02 9.59
CA ARG A 333 -7.78 37.57 10.08
C ARG A 333 -7.90 37.62 11.59
N GLU A 334 -7.38 36.63 12.32
CA GLU A 334 -7.31 36.66 13.79
C GLU A 334 -6.32 37.72 14.30
N GLY A 335 -5.17 37.86 13.64
CA GLY A 335 -4.20 38.93 13.93
C GLY A 335 -4.79 40.33 13.69
N GLU A 336 -5.47 40.54 12.55
CA GLU A 336 -6.17 41.81 12.26
C GLU A 336 -7.31 42.09 13.26
N ARG A 337 -8.09 41.09 13.61
CA ARG A 337 -9.20 41.19 14.58
C ARG A 337 -8.68 41.52 15.97
N SER A 338 -7.56 40.93 16.38
CA SER A 338 -6.90 41.24 17.66
C SER A 338 -6.36 42.67 17.71
N LEU A 339 -5.71 43.11 16.62
CA LEU A 339 -5.23 44.49 16.47
C LEU A 339 -6.38 45.53 16.46
N LEU A 340 -7.50 45.19 15.82
CA LEU A 340 -8.70 46.04 15.80
C LEU A 340 -9.33 46.17 17.19
N MET A 341 -9.41 45.07 17.95
CA MET A 341 -9.94 45.04 19.29
C MET A 341 -9.04 45.83 20.28
N GLU A 342 -7.73 45.75 20.11
CA GLU A 342 -6.78 46.56 20.90
C GLU A 342 -6.88 48.03 20.57
N ARG A 343 -7.04 48.42 19.30
CA ARG A 343 -7.32 49.80 18.89
C ARG A 343 -8.64 50.34 19.45
N LEU A 344 -9.70 49.53 19.43
CA LEU A 344 -11.00 49.90 20.00
C LEU A 344 -10.96 50.04 21.53
N ARG A 345 -10.12 49.25 22.22
CA ARG A 345 -9.88 49.41 23.67
C ARG A 345 -9.20 50.76 23.98
N ARG A 346 -8.15 51.15 23.22
CA ARG A 346 -7.43 52.42 23.39
C ARG A 346 -8.28 53.67 23.07
N LEU A 347 -9.35 53.52 22.29
CA LEU A 347 -10.27 54.61 21.99
C LEU A 347 -11.41 54.77 23.02
N ARG A 348 -11.51 53.85 23.97
CA ARG A 348 -12.49 53.87 25.07
C ARG A 348 -11.90 54.30 26.42
N GLU A 349 -10.59 54.45 26.51
CA GLU A 349 -9.83 55.11 27.57
C GLU A 349 -9.56 56.56 27.21
#